data_ec892c474c3c79d33cac8c33c1f8dba5
#
_entry.id   ec892c474c3c79d33cac8c33c1f8dba5
#
_cell.length_a   1.000
_cell.length_b   1.000
_cell.length_c   1.000
_cell.angle_alpha   90.00
_cell.angle_beta   90.00
_cell.angle_gamma   90.00
#
_symmetry.space_group_name_H-M   'P 1'
#
loop_
_entity.id
_entity.type
_entity.pdbx_description
1 polymer ?
#
loop_
_entity_poly.entity_id
_entity_poly.type
_entity_poly.pdbx_seq_one_letter_code
_entity_poly.pdbx_strand_id
1 'polypeptide(L)'
;RVNSIVLKRCRKPANEDILVPGDTVCVIGTTSTRVPYEECDDMRVTPDEVKLLLAEGEKLAPCLNDTRILRAYAGVRPLVAAEGDTSGRNISRGIVLFDHEKRDGIKGFITITGGKLMTYRLMAEMATDLVCEKLHIDKKCETRETPLPGSGKGDVQEVAKNIWTKPSTAQKATAGRIGSFASKLKFDTEEEKSLVCECEEVPESEVVNAIEHLDVHNLVDLRRRTRVGMGTCQGELCACRAAGLLGKAHGCTQRAKQDLVQFMNERWKGMFPVAWGETMREAEFTSWIYSECLGIGDEAEDGTTPETPVFE
;
A
#
# COMPACT_ATOMS: atom_id res chain seq x y z
N ARG A 1 18.56 3.75 6.70
CA ARG A 1 18.11 2.55 5.98
C ARG A 1 18.63 1.31 6.69
N VAL A 2 17.76 0.35 6.99
CA VAL A 2 18.16 -0.97 7.50
C VAL A 2 18.26 -1.96 6.33
N ASN A 3 19.19 -2.91 6.42
CA ASN A 3 19.45 -3.88 5.36
C ASN A 3 18.71 -5.22 5.55
N SER A 4 18.11 -5.41 6.72
CA SER A 4 17.37 -6.61 7.08
C SER A 4 16.22 -6.26 8.03
N ILE A 5 15.25 -7.15 8.12
CA ILE A 5 14.17 -7.03 9.09
C ILE A 5 14.74 -7.11 10.50
N VAL A 6 14.41 -6.14 11.35
CA VAL A 6 14.74 -6.15 12.78
C VAL A 6 13.44 -6.37 13.55
N LEU A 7 13.42 -7.42 14.36
CA LEU A 7 12.25 -7.82 15.12
C LEU A 7 12.62 -7.99 16.59
N LYS A 8 11.90 -7.34 17.48
CA LYS A 8 12.03 -7.52 18.93
C LYS A 8 10.70 -7.29 19.62
N ARG A 9 10.47 -8.07 20.66
CA ARG A 9 9.37 -7.83 21.59
C ARG A 9 9.84 -6.83 22.66
N CYS A 10 9.50 -5.55 22.47
CA CYS A 10 9.90 -4.48 23.37
C CYS A 10 8.89 -4.24 24.50
N ARG A 11 7.65 -4.69 24.36
CA ARG A 11 6.55 -4.45 25.31
C ARG A 11 5.56 -5.61 25.42
N LYS A 12 4.80 -5.63 26.50
CA LYS A 12 3.67 -6.57 26.72
C LYS A 12 2.33 -5.85 26.55
N PRO A 13 1.25 -6.56 26.15
CA PRO A 13 1.25 -7.93 25.66
C PRO A 13 1.61 -8.03 24.19
N ALA A 14 2.32 -9.08 23.85
CA ALA A 14 2.52 -9.76 22.57
C ALA A 14 2.55 -8.99 21.22
N ASN A 15 2.60 -7.66 21.21
CA ASN A 15 2.89 -6.91 19.99
C ASN A 15 4.40 -6.88 19.80
N GLU A 16 4.85 -7.39 18.69
CA GLU A 16 6.25 -7.31 18.31
C GLU A 16 6.45 -6.00 17.57
N ASP A 17 7.44 -5.22 18.00
CA ASP A 17 7.87 -4.06 17.25
C ASP A 17 8.82 -4.54 16.15
N ILE A 18 8.55 -4.14 14.93
CA ILE A 18 9.25 -4.61 13.74
C ILE A 18 9.70 -3.43 12.90
N LEU A 19 10.94 -3.47 12.45
CA LEU A 19 11.52 -2.52 11.51
C LEU A 19 11.77 -3.25 10.18
N VAL A 20 11.08 -2.85 9.13
CA VAL A 20 11.13 -3.52 7.83
C VAL A 20 11.76 -2.60 6.79
N PRO A 21 12.84 -3.03 6.12
CA PRO A 21 13.41 -2.26 5.01
C PRO A 21 12.45 -2.29 3.80
N GLY A 22 12.25 -1.12 3.20
CA GLY A 22 11.78 -0.98 1.82
C GLY A 22 12.93 -0.59 0.90
N ASP A 23 12.65 -0.31 -0.36
CA ASP A 23 13.69 0.06 -1.31
C ASP A 23 14.36 1.39 -0.92
N THR A 24 13.58 2.42 -0.69
CA THR A 24 14.06 3.76 -0.33
C THR A 24 13.69 4.20 1.08
N VAL A 25 12.77 3.50 1.71
CA VAL A 25 12.22 3.84 3.04
C VAL A 25 12.32 2.66 4.00
N CYS A 26 12.07 2.92 5.27
CA CYS A 26 11.94 1.90 6.31
C CYS A 26 10.58 2.06 6.99
N VAL A 27 9.93 0.95 7.30
CA VAL A 27 8.62 0.94 7.97
C VAL A 27 8.79 0.38 9.38
N ILE A 28 8.25 1.10 10.37
CA ILE A 28 8.14 0.61 11.74
C ILE A 28 6.68 0.36 12.12
N GLY A 29 6.41 -0.70 12.84
CA GLY A 29 5.09 -1.05 13.38
C GLY A 29 5.20 -2.13 14.47
N THR A 30 4.13 -2.41 15.21
CA THR A 30 2.77 -1.93 15.00
C THR A 30 2.13 -1.51 16.32
N THR A 31 1.13 -0.65 16.26
CA THR A 31 0.15 -0.50 17.35
C THR A 31 -1.08 -1.38 17.08
N SER A 32 -1.97 -1.50 18.05
CA SER A 32 -3.26 -2.15 17.90
C SER A 32 -4.23 -1.54 18.89
N THR A 33 -5.16 -0.78 18.40
CA THR A 33 -6.20 -0.11 19.17
C THR A 33 -7.57 -0.53 18.65
N ARG A 34 -8.58 -0.46 19.49
CA ARG A 34 -9.96 -0.69 19.08
C ARG A 34 -10.54 0.65 18.61
N VAL A 35 -11.19 0.64 17.46
CA VAL A 35 -11.87 1.81 16.91
C VAL A 35 -13.35 1.50 16.72
N PRO A 36 -14.25 2.49 16.77
CA PRO A 36 -15.65 2.34 16.41
C PRO A 36 -15.79 1.87 14.96
N TYR A 37 -16.89 1.17 14.67
CA TYR A 37 -17.14 0.66 13.32
C TYR A 37 -17.26 1.79 12.29
N GLU A 38 -17.83 2.90 12.70
CA GLU A 38 -18.06 4.09 11.88
C GLU A 38 -16.76 4.77 11.43
N GLU A 39 -15.66 4.54 12.15
CA GLU A 39 -14.34 5.09 11.83
C GLU A 39 -13.49 4.15 10.95
N CYS A 40 -13.98 2.95 10.64
CA CYS A 40 -13.19 1.93 9.93
C CYS A 40 -12.78 2.34 8.51
N ASP A 41 -13.59 3.16 7.84
CA ASP A 41 -13.34 3.59 6.46
C ASP A 41 -12.43 4.84 6.39
N ASP A 42 -12.34 5.63 7.46
CA ASP A 42 -11.45 6.78 7.57
C ASP A 42 -10.45 6.66 8.72
N MET A 43 -9.73 5.56 8.76
CA MET A 43 -8.72 5.28 9.78
C MET A 43 -7.62 6.33 9.81
N ARG A 44 -7.44 6.94 10.97
CA ARG A 44 -6.38 7.93 11.24
C ARG A 44 -5.44 7.43 12.33
N VAL A 45 -4.16 7.72 12.16
CA VAL A 45 -3.15 7.46 13.19
C VAL A 45 -3.10 8.66 14.13
N THR A 46 -3.01 8.41 15.43
CA THR A 46 -2.85 9.47 16.42
C THR A 46 -1.37 9.83 16.63
N PRO A 47 -1.03 11.08 16.98
CA PRO A 47 0.33 11.46 17.32
C PRO A 47 0.91 10.64 18.48
N ASP A 48 0.08 10.18 19.41
CA ASP A 48 0.53 9.36 20.53
C ASP A 48 0.93 7.95 20.12
N GLU A 49 0.27 7.35 19.11
CA GLU A 49 0.69 6.09 18.51
C GLU A 49 2.03 6.25 17.80
N VAL A 50 2.26 7.37 17.11
CA VAL A 50 3.55 7.67 16.49
C VAL A 50 4.65 7.79 17.53
N LYS A 51 4.45 8.60 18.58
CA LYS A 51 5.41 8.75 19.69
C LYS A 51 5.75 7.41 20.33
N LEU A 52 4.73 6.57 20.56
CA LEU A 52 4.91 5.23 21.09
C LEU A 52 5.81 4.37 20.20
N LEU A 53 5.53 4.34 18.90
CA LEU A 53 6.32 3.56 17.93
C LEU A 53 7.76 4.07 17.80
N LEU A 54 7.97 5.39 17.87
CA LEU A 54 9.32 5.97 17.84
C LEU A 54 10.11 5.59 19.11
N ALA A 55 9.50 5.72 20.29
CA ALA A 55 10.13 5.34 21.56
C ALA A 55 10.48 3.85 21.63
N GLU A 56 9.64 2.97 21.07
CA GLU A 56 9.94 1.54 20.98
C GLU A 56 10.96 1.25 19.86
N GLY A 57 10.87 2.00 18.76
CA GLY A 57 11.78 1.88 17.62
C GLY A 57 13.21 2.30 17.93
N GLU A 58 13.40 3.32 18.77
CA GLU A 58 14.71 3.74 19.26
C GLU A 58 15.47 2.59 19.94
N LYS A 59 14.75 1.69 20.61
CA LYS A 59 15.33 0.49 21.23
C LYS A 59 15.82 -0.53 20.20
N LEU A 60 15.28 -0.50 18.98
CA LEU A 60 15.68 -1.34 17.86
C LEU A 60 16.80 -0.69 17.05
N ALA A 61 16.69 0.61 16.81
CA ALA A 61 17.64 1.42 16.06
C ALA A 61 17.68 2.85 16.63
N PRO A 62 18.68 3.19 17.44
CA PRO A 62 18.76 4.50 18.13
C PRO A 62 18.69 5.71 17.17
N CYS A 63 19.14 5.56 15.92
CA CYS A 63 19.11 6.62 14.92
C CYS A 63 17.70 7.01 14.44
N LEU A 64 16.64 6.30 14.84
CA LEU A 64 15.27 6.61 14.42
C LEU A 64 14.81 7.98 14.91
N ASN A 65 15.27 8.45 16.07
CA ASN A 65 14.91 9.77 16.59
C ASN A 65 15.45 10.91 15.75
N ASP A 66 16.56 10.69 15.04
CA ASP A 66 17.20 11.69 14.17
C ASP A 66 16.77 11.54 12.71
N THR A 67 15.81 10.65 12.43
CA THR A 67 15.39 10.34 11.06
C THR A 67 14.09 11.06 10.74
N ARG A 68 14.02 11.66 9.54
CA ARG A 68 12.76 12.21 9.02
C ARG A 68 11.70 11.12 8.88
N ILE A 69 10.53 11.36 9.46
CA ILE A 69 9.37 10.49 9.32
C ILE A 69 8.59 10.94 8.09
N LEU A 70 8.30 10.06 7.17
CA LEU A 70 7.63 10.42 5.92
C LEU A 70 6.11 10.45 6.07
N ARG A 71 5.56 9.44 6.73
CA ARG A 71 4.12 9.32 6.98
C ARG A 71 3.81 8.19 7.96
N ALA A 72 2.60 8.24 8.52
CA ALA A 72 2.01 7.12 9.25
C ALA A 72 0.77 6.61 8.48
N TYR A 73 0.39 5.36 8.71
CA TYR A 73 -0.83 4.79 8.14
C TYR A 73 -1.39 3.69 9.04
N ALA A 74 -2.69 3.49 8.97
CA ALA A 74 -3.43 2.49 9.72
C ALA A 74 -4.32 1.65 8.81
N GLY A 75 -4.80 0.53 9.32
CA GLY A 75 -5.76 -0.32 8.65
C GLY A 75 -6.49 -1.21 9.65
N VAL A 76 -7.61 -1.76 9.25
CA VAL A 76 -8.45 -2.62 10.08
C VAL A 76 -8.03 -4.09 9.94
N ARG A 77 -7.97 -4.80 11.06
CA ARG A 77 -7.77 -6.25 11.07
C ARG A 77 -9.13 -6.97 11.10
N PRO A 78 -9.41 -7.89 10.20
CA PRO A 78 -10.64 -8.68 10.21
C PRO A 78 -10.55 -9.77 11.28
N LEU A 79 -10.78 -9.41 12.53
CA LEU A 79 -10.72 -10.32 13.67
C LEU A 79 -12.12 -10.79 14.05
N VAL A 80 -12.25 -12.07 14.41
CA VAL A 80 -13.50 -12.62 14.98
C VAL A 80 -13.33 -12.67 16.50
N ALA A 81 -14.17 -11.94 17.20
CA ALA A 81 -14.22 -11.99 18.65
C ALA A 81 -14.79 -13.35 19.10
N ALA A 82 -14.12 -14.02 20.04
CA ALA A 82 -14.77 -15.06 20.82
C ALA A 82 -15.79 -14.39 21.76
N GLU A 83 -16.91 -15.05 22.02
CA GLU A 83 -17.92 -14.57 22.96
C GLU A 83 -17.25 -14.24 24.33
N GLY A 84 -17.40 -12.98 24.77
CA GLY A 84 -16.91 -12.51 26.08
C GLY A 84 -15.57 -11.78 26.09
N ASP A 85 -14.82 -11.66 25.00
CA ASP A 85 -13.58 -10.85 24.96
C ASP A 85 -13.87 -9.39 24.58
N THR A 86 -14.02 -8.53 25.57
CA THR A 86 -14.22 -7.09 25.38
C THR A 86 -12.93 -6.33 25.10
N SER A 87 -11.75 -6.94 25.32
CA SER A 87 -10.46 -6.24 25.22
C SER A 87 -9.90 -6.21 23.78
N GLY A 88 -10.32 -7.11 22.92
CA GLY A 88 -9.83 -7.24 21.55
C GLY A 88 -8.34 -7.66 21.42
N ARG A 89 -7.63 -7.81 22.55
CA ARG A 89 -6.19 -8.11 22.56
C ARG A 89 -5.85 -9.60 22.48
N ASN A 90 -6.77 -10.43 22.95
CA ASN A 90 -6.62 -11.89 22.95
C ASN A 90 -7.41 -12.58 21.85
N ILE A 91 -7.96 -11.82 20.88
CA ILE A 91 -8.72 -12.40 19.79
C ILE A 91 -7.80 -13.28 18.94
N SER A 92 -8.22 -14.52 18.75
CA SER A 92 -7.52 -15.46 17.90
C SER A 92 -7.40 -14.93 16.47
N ARG A 93 -6.20 -15.01 15.91
CA ARG A 93 -5.96 -14.77 14.48
C ARG A 93 -6.03 -16.07 13.68
N GLY A 94 -6.74 -17.06 14.19
CA GLY A 94 -7.05 -18.28 13.47
C GLY A 94 -7.95 -18.01 12.28
N ILE A 95 -7.88 -18.87 11.28
CA ILE A 95 -8.81 -18.84 10.14
C ILE A 95 -10.15 -19.39 10.64
N VAL A 96 -11.23 -18.67 10.36
CA VAL A 96 -12.60 -19.08 10.68
C VAL A 96 -13.41 -19.16 9.39
N LEU A 97 -13.99 -20.30 9.13
CA LEU A 97 -14.84 -20.57 7.97
C LEU A 97 -16.24 -20.94 8.46
N PHE A 98 -17.25 -20.13 8.13
CA PHE A 98 -18.64 -20.36 8.46
C PHE A 98 -19.40 -20.88 7.24
N ASP A 99 -19.99 -22.05 7.37
CA ASP A 99 -21.03 -22.54 6.49
C ASP A 99 -22.38 -22.14 7.08
N HIS A 100 -23.00 -21.11 6.53
CA HIS A 100 -24.26 -20.57 7.05
C HIS A 100 -25.43 -21.49 6.82
N GLU A 101 -25.36 -22.46 5.90
CA GLU A 101 -26.37 -23.48 5.76
C GLU A 101 -26.42 -24.39 6.99
N LYS A 102 -25.26 -24.84 7.47
CA LYS A 102 -25.17 -25.70 8.68
C LYS A 102 -25.40 -24.90 9.96
N ARG A 103 -24.94 -23.64 9.99
CA ARG A 103 -25.00 -22.80 11.19
C ARG A 103 -26.33 -22.08 11.37
N ASP A 104 -26.87 -21.49 10.31
CA ASP A 104 -27.95 -20.50 10.36
C ASP A 104 -29.14 -20.90 9.47
N GLY A 105 -29.06 -22.01 8.75
CA GLY A 105 -30.09 -22.46 7.79
C GLY A 105 -30.12 -21.67 6.47
N ILE A 106 -29.09 -20.84 6.20
CA ILE A 106 -29.04 -19.98 5.02
C ILE A 106 -28.20 -20.66 3.95
N LYS A 107 -28.84 -21.13 2.89
CA LYS A 107 -28.16 -21.80 1.77
C LYS A 107 -27.38 -20.85 0.88
N GLY A 108 -26.24 -21.33 0.34
CA GLY A 108 -25.45 -20.62 -0.64
C GLY A 108 -24.65 -19.45 -0.06
N PHE A 109 -24.52 -19.35 1.26
CA PHE A 109 -23.77 -18.30 1.91
C PHE A 109 -22.65 -18.88 2.79
N ILE A 110 -21.43 -18.40 2.55
CA ILE A 110 -20.21 -18.83 3.26
C ILE A 110 -19.43 -17.57 3.66
N THR A 111 -18.93 -17.52 4.88
CA THR A 111 -18.04 -16.45 5.36
C THR A 111 -16.72 -17.02 5.79
N ILE A 112 -15.62 -16.46 5.28
CA ILE A 112 -14.27 -16.72 5.77
C ILE A 112 -13.66 -15.45 6.32
N THR A 113 -13.02 -15.54 7.49
CA THR A 113 -12.44 -14.38 8.19
C THR A 113 -11.28 -14.80 9.08
N GLY A 114 -10.65 -13.80 9.74
CA GLY A 114 -9.45 -14.05 10.55
C GLY A 114 -8.20 -14.22 9.70
N GLY A 115 -7.29 -15.08 10.12
CA GLY A 115 -6.04 -15.36 9.44
C GLY A 115 -5.03 -14.20 9.53
N LYS A 116 -4.04 -14.27 8.65
CA LYS A 116 -2.98 -13.27 8.46
C LYS A 116 -2.77 -13.05 6.97
N LEU A 117 -2.12 -11.94 6.59
CA LEU A 117 -1.82 -11.66 5.19
C LEU A 117 -1.15 -12.86 4.47
N MET A 118 -0.22 -13.54 5.12
CA MET A 118 0.49 -14.69 4.54
C MET A 118 -0.37 -15.97 4.44
N THR A 119 -1.56 -16.01 5.03
CA THR A 119 -2.45 -17.18 4.96
C THR A 119 -3.57 -17.02 3.92
N TYR A 120 -3.56 -15.95 3.12
CA TYR A 120 -4.63 -15.64 2.16
C TYR A 120 -4.90 -16.79 1.16
N ARG A 121 -3.84 -17.42 0.65
CA ARG A 121 -3.96 -18.54 -0.28
C ARG A 121 -4.65 -19.75 0.37
N LEU A 122 -4.22 -20.11 1.59
CA LEU A 122 -4.85 -21.20 2.33
C LEU A 122 -6.32 -20.90 2.66
N MET A 123 -6.63 -19.65 3.01
CA MET A 123 -8.00 -19.20 3.24
C MET A 123 -8.84 -19.36 1.97
N ALA A 124 -8.32 -18.94 0.83
CA ALA A 124 -8.98 -19.09 -0.46
C ALA A 124 -9.21 -20.58 -0.81
N GLU A 125 -8.22 -21.45 -0.58
CA GLU A 125 -8.33 -22.90 -0.74
C GLU A 125 -9.47 -23.46 0.11
N MET A 126 -9.48 -23.20 1.42
CA MET A 126 -10.51 -23.69 2.33
C MET A 126 -11.92 -23.25 1.93
N ALA A 127 -12.08 -21.97 1.54
CA ALA A 127 -13.39 -21.47 1.13
C ALA A 127 -13.84 -22.10 -0.20
N THR A 128 -12.93 -22.24 -1.17
CA THR A 128 -13.23 -22.83 -2.48
C THR A 128 -13.52 -24.31 -2.37
N ASP A 129 -12.79 -25.05 -1.54
CA ASP A 129 -13.05 -26.49 -1.32
C ASP A 129 -14.46 -26.71 -0.75
N LEU A 130 -14.90 -25.87 0.20
CA LEU A 130 -16.26 -25.93 0.72
C LEU A 130 -17.31 -25.59 -0.37
N VAL A 131 -17.02 -24.62 -1.24
CA VAL A 131 -17.90 -24.31 -2.39
C VAL A 131 -17.97 -25.49 -3.35
N CYS A 132 -16.83 -26.10 -3.68
CA CYS A 132 -16.78 -27.29 -4.56
C CYS A 132 -17.54 -28.46 -3.96
N GLU A 133 -17.41 -28.73 -2.65
CA GLU A 133 -18.18 -29.74 -1.94
C GLU A 133 -19.69 -29.52 -2.13
N LYS A 134 -20.15 -28.27 -1.90
CA LYS A 134 -21.59 -27.93 -2.03
C LYS A 134 -22.12 -28.00 -3.47
N LEU A 135 -21.26 -27.73 -4.45
CA LEU A 135 -21.61 -27.81 -5.87
C LEU A 135 -21.36 -29.21 -6.47
N HIS A 136 -20.93 -30.19 -5.67
CA HIS A 136 -20.54 -31.53 -6.12
C HIS A 136 -19.48 -31.53 -7.23
N ILE A 137 -18.49 -30.59 -7.13
CA ILE A 137 -17.37 -30.48 -8.05
C ILE A 137 -16.18 -31.18 -7.42
N ASP A 138 -15.70 -32.26 -8.01
CA ASP A 138 -14.48 -32.97 -7.60
C ASP A 138 -13.28 -32.41 -8.36
N LYS A 139 -12.74 -31.26 -7.87
CA LYS A 139 -11.53 -30.63 -8.41
C LYS A 139 -10.61 -30.23 -7.27
N LYS A 140 -9.37 -30.73 -7.33
CA LYS A 140 -8.34 -30.37 -6.34
C LYS A 140 -7.78 -28.96 -6.60
N CYS A 141 -7.45 -28.25 -5.51
CA CYS A 141 -6.76 -26.98 -5.60
C CYS A 141 -5.31 -27.17 -6.08
N GLU A 142 -4.93 -26.40 -7.10
CA GLU A 142 -3.59 -26.40 -7.68
C GLU A 142 -2.79 -25.13 -7.36
N THR A 143 -3.39 -24.15 -6.66
CA THR A 143 -2.77 -22.83 -6.45
C THR A 143 -1.48 -22.88 -5.63
N ARG A 144 -1.27 -23.94 -4.84
CA ARG A 144 -0.03 -24.16 -4.09
C ARG A 144 1.14 -24.42 -5.03
N GLU A 145 0.92 -25.18 -6.11
CA GLU A 145 1.95 -25.60 -7.06
C GLU A 145 2.01 -24.67 -8.28
N THR A 146 1.01 -23.81 -8.48
CA THR A 146 0.95 -22.88 -9.60
C THR A 146 1.81 -21.64 -9.31
N PRO A 147 2.85 -21.37 -10.11
CA PRO A 147 3.66 -20.16 -9.94
C PRO A 147 2.82 -18.88 -10.12
N LEU A 148 3.07 -17.87 -9.30
CA LEU A 148 2.45 -16.56 -9.49
C LEU A 148 2.96 -15.91 -10.79
N PRO A 149 2.14 -15.11 -11.49
CA PRO A 149 2.58 -14.33 -12.64
C PRO A 149 3.82 -13.50 -12.27
N GLY A 150 4.83 -13.51 -13.14
CA GLY A 150 6.10 -12.83 -12.90
C GLY A 150 7.10 -13.60 -12.02
N SER A 151 6.70 -14.69 -11.36
CA SER A 151 7.67 -15.53 -10.63
C SER A 151 8.65 -16.16 -11.63
N GLY A 152 9.95 -16.00 -11.36
CA GLY A 152 11.04 -16.56 -12.15
C GLY A 152 12.03 -17.29 -11.25
N LYS A 153 12.94 -18.05 -11.86
CA LYS A 153 14.09 -18.64 -11.15
C LYS A 153 15.22 -17.62 -11.11
N GLY A 154 15.87 -17.50 -9.96
CA GLY A 154 17.00 -16.61 -9.75
C GLY A 154 16.67 -15.34 -8.96
N ASP A 155 17.70 -14.57 -8.67
CA ASP A 155 17.56 -13.28 -8.02
C ASP A 155 17.11 -12.19 -9.04
N VAL A 156 16.76 -11.01 -8.52
CA VAL A 156 16.29 -9.86 -9.33
C VAL A 156 17.29 -9.48 -10.43
N GLN A 157 18.59 -9.59 -10.15
CA GLN A 157 19.63 -9.22 -11.09
C GLN A 157 19.75 -10.25 -12.24
N GLU A 158 19.56 -11.51 -11.94
CA GLU A 158 19.51 -12.57 -12.93
C GLU A 158 18.27 -12.42 -13.81
N VAL A 159 17.12 -12.17 -13.22
CA VAL A 159 15.89 -11.91 -13.97
C VAL A 159 16.06 -10.72 -14.93
N ALA A 160 16.60 -9.60 -14.45
CA ALA A 160 16.85 -8.43 -15.29
C ALA A 160 17.83 -8.69 -16.42
N LYS A 161 18.93 -9.43 -16.17
CA LYS A 161 19.93 -9.81 -17.19
C LYS A 161 19.38 -10.78 -18.23
N ASN A 162 18.44 -11.64 -17.84
CA ASN A 162 17.79 -12.58 -18.77
C ASN A 162 16.82 -11.85 -19.73
N ILE A 163 16.29 -10.68 -19.32
CA ILE A 163 15.40 -9.87 -20.16
C ILE A 163 16.21 -8.88 -21.01
N TRP A 164 17.21 -8.21 -20.42
CA TRP A 164 17.98 -7.16 -21.08
C TRP A 164 19.48 -7.41 -20.97
N THR A 165 20.20 -7.21 -22.05
CA THR A 165 21.66 -7.45 -22.12
C THR A 165 22.44 -6.57 -21.14
N LYS A 166 22.03 -5.29 -20.98
CA LYS A 166 22.63 -4.31 -20.06
C LYS A 166 21.51 -3.52 -19.38
N PRO A 167 20.81 -4.10 -18.40
CA PRO A 167 19.68 -3.44 -17.78
C PRO A 167 20.09 -2.17 -17.03
N SER A 168 19.32 -1.08 -17.25
CA SER A 168 19.42 0.17 -16.47
C SER A 168 18.99 -0.05 -15.02
N THR A 169 19.19 0.95 -14.15
CA THR A 169 18.70 0.89 -12.75
C THR A 169 17.19 0.75 -12.70
N ALA A 170 16.45 1.52 -13.51
CA ALA A 170 15.01 1.43 -13.63
C ALA A 170 14.53 0.05 -14.08
N GLN A 171 15.17 -0.54 -15.09
CA GLN A 171 14.84 -1.90 -15.53
C GLN A 171 15.09 -2.96 -14.45
N LYS A 172 16.18 -2.82 -13.67
CA LYS A 172 16.42 -3.69 -12.51
C LYS A 172 15.37 -3.51 -11.43
N ALA A 173 14.98 -2.27 -11.13
CA ALA A 173 13.94 -1.96 -10.17
C ALA A 173 12.57 -2.52 -10.62
N THR A 174 12.24 -2.36 -11.90
CA THR A 174 11.04 -2.97 -12.51
C THR A 174 11.06 -4.50 -12.41
N ALA A 175 12.17 -5.14 -12.76
CA ALA A 175 12.31 -6.60 -12.61
C ALA A 175 12.18 -7.03 -11.13
N GLY A 176 12.62 -6.20 -10.19
CA GLY A 176 12.44 -6.42 -8.76
C GLY A 176 10.98 -6.38 -8.31
N ARG A 177 10.17 -5.50 -8.93
CA ARG A 177 8.75 -5.36 -8.59
C ARG A 177 7.86 -6.41 -9.23
N ILE A 178 8.07 -6.71 -10.50
CA ILE A 178 7.15 -7.55 -11.29
C ILE A 178 7.80 -8.81 -11.89
N GLY A 179 9.05 -9.09 -11.53
CA GLY A 179 9.76 -10.32 -11.92
C GLY A 179 9.90 -10.48 -13.43
N SER A 180 9.75 -11.71 -13.90
CA SER A 180 9.85 -12.05 -15.33
C SER A 180 8.77 -11.41 -16.20
N PHE A 181 7.68 -10.90 -15.61
CA PHE A 181 6.64 -10.14 -16.31
C PHE A 181 7.20 -8.86 -16.94
N ALA A 182 8.30 -8.32 -16.41
CA ALA A 182 9.01 -7.17 -16.98
C ALA A 182 9.43 -7.36 -18.44
N SER A 183 9.55 -8.60 -18.91
CA SER A 183 9.81 -8.90 -20.32
C SER A 183 8.69 -8.50 -21.28
N LYS A 184 7.49 -8.23 -20.77
CA LYS A 184 6.34 -7.78 -21.55
C LYS A 184 6.28 -6.27 -21.70
N LEU A 185 7.05 -5.53 -20.91
CA LEU A 185 7.11 -4.08 -20.98
C LEU A 185 7.96 -3.64 -22.18
N LYS A 186 7.51 -2.57 -22.82
CA LYS A 186 8.25 -1.92 -23.90
C LYS A 186 9.28 -0.94 -23.32
N PHE A 187 10.46 -0.92 -23.87
CA PHE A 187 11.55 -0.02 -23.53
C PHE A 187 12.30 0.42 -24.81
N ASP A 188 11.54 0.67 -25.88
CA ASP A 188 12.11 0.96 -27.20
C ASP A 188 12.33 2.45 -27.40
N THR A 189 11.40 3.29 -26.93
CA THR A 189 11.44 4.75 -27.04
C THR A 189 12.04 5.42 -25.80
N GLU A 190 12.46 6.66 -25.94
CA GLU A 190 12.95 7.46 -24.79
C GLU A 190 11.82 7.80 -23.82
N GLU A 191 10.58 7.94 -24.30
CA GLU A 191 9.40 8.13 -23.45
C GLU A 191 9.17 6.92 -22.54
N GLU A 192 9.15 5.71 -23.10
CA GLU A 192 8.98 4.45 -22.37
C GLU A 192 10.06 4.24 -21.29
N LYS A 193 11.27 4.76 -21.50
CA LYS A 193 12.39 4.73 -20.56
C LYS A 193 12.36 5.84 -19.53
N SER A 194 11.63 6.94 -19.80
CA SER A 194 11.57 8.11 -18.91
C SER A 194 11.03 7.74 -17.55
N LEU A 195 11.60 8.31 -16.50
CA LEU A 195 11.18 8.07 -15.14
C LEU A 195 9.95 8.92 -14.82
N VAL A 196 8.86 8.28 -14.46
CA VAL A 196 7.70 8.92 -13.83
C VAL A 196 8.00 9.20 -12.37
N CYS A 197 8.64 8.26 -11.67
CA CYS A 197 9.05 8.40 -10.28
C CYS A 197 10.55 8.11 -10.13
N GLU A 198 11.33 9.14 -9.82
CA GLU A 198 12.78 9.03 -9.62
C GLU A 198 13.13 8.33 -8.31
N CYS A 199 12.38 8.59 -7.22
CA CYS A 199 12.64 7.99 -5.92
C CYS A 199 12.55 6.46 -5.93
N GLU A 200 11.61 5.92 -6.69
CA GLU A 200 11.34 4.47 -6.78
C GLU A 200 11.78 3.89 -8.14
N GLU A 201 12.43 4.71 -8.98
CA GLU A 201 12.91 4.31 -10.31
C GLU A 201 11.82 3.63 -11.15
N VAL A 202 10.61 4.25 -11.20
CA VAL A 202 9.48 3.72 -11.97
C VAL A 202 9.43 4.37 -13.35
N PRO A 203 9.65 3.62 -14.44
CA PRO A 203 9.57 4.14 -15.80
C PRO A 203 8.13 4.29 -16.29
N GLU A 204 7.93 5.11 -17.32
CA GLU A 204 6.63 5.32 -17.95
C GLU A 204 6.02 4.03 -18.47
N SER A 205 6.82 3.16 -19.08
CA SER A 205 6.38 1.85 -19.55
C SER A 205 5.71 0.99 -18.48
N GLU A 206 6.21 1.02 -17.24
CA GLU A 206 5.60 0.31 -16.11
C GLU A 206 4.28 0.94 -15.68
N VAL A 207 4.22 2.29 -15.67
CA VAL A 207 3.00 3.04 -15.34
C VAL A 207 1.90 2.78 -16.37
N VAL A 208 2.22 2.90 -17.66
CA VAL A 208 1.27 2.65 -18.75
C VAL A 208 0.77 1.21 -18.70
N ASN A 209 1.66 0.24 -18.53
CA ASN A 209 1.27 -1.16 -18.40
C ASN A 209 0.33 -1.40 -17.22
N ALA A 210 0.57 -0.75 -16.08
CA ALA A 210 -0.31 -0.88 -14.92
C ALA A 210 -1.69 -0.30 -15.21
N ILE A 211 -1.77 0.86 -15.87
CA ILE A 211 -3.05 1.50 -16.22
C ILE A 211 -3.84 0.62 -17.21
N GLU A 212 -3.18 0.05 -18.21
CA GLU A 212 -3.84 -0.73 -19.26
C GLU A 212 -4.25 -2.14 -18.84
N HIS A 213 -3.54 -2.76 -17.89
CA HIS A 213 -3.68 -4.19 -17.63
C HIS A 213 -3.93 -4.58 -16.17
N LEU A 214 -3.81 -3.67 -15.21
CA LEU A 214 -3.91 -4.00 -13.79
C LEU A 214 -5.10 -3.33 -13.07
N ASP A 215 -6.12 -2.94 -13.82
CA ASP A 215 -7.36 -2.37 -13.27
C ASP A 215 -7.09 -1.15 -12.35
N VAL A 216 -6.35 -0.19 -12.90
CA VAL A 216 -5.99 1.05 -12.21
C VAL A 216 -7.02 2.12 -12.56
N HIS A 217 -7.72 2.63 -11.55
CA HIS A 217 -8.75 3.64 -11.73
C HIS A 217 -8.36 5.04 -11.24
N ASN A 218 -7.38 5.14 -10.34
CA ASN A 218 -6.94 6.39 -9.73
C ASN A 218 -5.46 6.32 -9.30
N LEU A 219 -4.91 7.43 -8.84
CA LEU A 219 -3.49 7.49 -8.42
C LEU A 219 -3.17 6.63 -7.19
N VAL A 220 -4.14 6.39 -6.31
CA VAL A 220 -3.93 5.53 -5.13
C VAL A 220 -3.79 4.06 -5.55
N ASP A 221 -4.56 3.63 -6.55
CA ASP A 221 -4.42 2.29 -7.15
C ASP A 221 -3.09 2.16 -7.89
N LEU A 222 -2.75 3.16 -8.72
CA LEU A 222 -1.48 3.19 -9.43
C LEU A 222 -0.28 3.07 -8.47
N ARG A 223 -0.31 3.84 -7.37
CA ARG A 223 0.69 3.78 -6.29
C ARG A 223 0.86 2.36 -5.75
N ARG A 224 -0.24 1.65 -5.52
CA ARG A 224 -0.23 0.27 -4.98
C ARG A 224 0.32 -0.74 -5.98
N ARG A 225 0.19 -0.49 -7.27
CA ARG A 225 0.67 -1.38 -8.35
C ARG A 225 2.13 -1.16 -8.72
N THR A 226 2.58 0.10 -8.71
CA THR A 226 3.89 0.51 -9.26
C THR A 226 4.84 1.11 -8.24
N ARG A 227 4.37 1.46 -7.03
CA ARG A 227 5.09 2.22 -6.00
C ARG A 227 5.31 3.71 -6.33
N VAL A 228 4.75 4.24 -7.42
CA VAL A 228 4.74 5.69 -7.69
C VAL A 228 4.22 6.45 -6.45
N GLY A 229 4.98 7.43 -5.99
CA GLY A 229 4.64 8.22 -4.80
C GLY A 229 4.89 7.54 -3.45
N MET A 230 5.59 6.40 -3.40
CA MET A 230 5.94 5.71 -2.15
C MET A 230 7.35 6.04 -1.63
N GLY A 231 8.19 6.66 -2.43
CA GLY A 231 9.55 7.00 -2.05
C GLY A 231 9.64 8.20 -1.12
N THR A 232 10.86 8.72 -0.94
CA THR A 232 11.18 9.74 0.07
C THR A 232 10.41 11.05 -0.07
N CYS A 233 10.02 11.46 -1.29
CA CYS A 233 9.20 12.67 -1.52
C CYS A 233 7.69 12.44 -1.39
N GLN A 234 7.25 11.19 -1.22
CA GLN A 234 5.83 10.83 -1.06
C GLN A 234 4.90 11.39 -2.17
N GLY A 235 5.39 11.44 -3.40
CA GLY A 235 4.58 11.82 -4.56
C GLY A 235 4.69 13.28 -5.00
N GLU A 236 5.50 14.10 -4.31
CA GLU A 236 5.65 15.51 -4.62
C GLU A 236 5.96 15.80 -6.10
N LEU A 237 6.88 15.06 -6.70
CA LEU A 237 7.28 15.27 -8.10
C LEU A 237 6.50 14.40 -9.08
N CYS A 238 6.24 13.15 -8.71
CA CYS A 238 5.71 12.16 -9.64
C CYS A 238 4.18 12.13 -9.72
N ALA A 239 3.45 12.62 -8.72
CA ALA A 239 1.99 12.50 -8.71
C ALA A 239 1.34 13.27 -9.88
N CYS A 240 1.84 14.48 -10.19
CA CYS A 240 1.34 15.27 -11.33
C CYS A 240 1.59 14.56 -12.67
N ARG A 241 2.80 14.03 -12.90
CA ARG A 241 3.12 13.25 -14.11
C ARG A 241 2.26 11.99 -14.23
N ALA A 242 2.10 11.27 -13.15
CA ALA A 242 1.27 10.07 -13.11
C ALA A 242 -0.22 10.38 -13.33
N ALA A 243 -0.73 11.50 -12.80
CA ALA A 243 -2.09 12.00 -13.08
C ALA A 243 -2.29 12.32 -14.55
N GLY A 244 -1.29 12.95 -15.18
CA GLY A 244 -1.32 13.23 -16.62
C GLY A 244 -1.42 11.96 -17.48
N LEU A 245 -0.62 10.93 -17.18
CA LEU A 245 -0.68 9.64 -17.86
C LEU A 245 -2.03 8.95 -17.66
N LEU A 246 -2.55 8.96 -16.44
CA LEU A 246 -3.86 8.38 -16.13
C LEU A 246 -4.99 9.13 -16.84
N GLY A 247 -4.97 10.46 -16.83
CA GLY A 247 -5.93 11.30 -17.53
C GLY A 247 -5.90 11.09 -19.06
N LYS A 248 -4.69 10.94 -19.63
CA LYS A 248 -4.51 10.61 -21.05
C LYS A 248 -5.12 9.25 -21.38
N ALA A 249 -4.85 8.24 -20.57
CA ALA A 249 -5.37 6.88 -20.77
C ALA A 249 -6.91 6.82 -20.67
N HIS A 250 -7.50 7.59 -19.76
CA HIS A 250 -8.94 7.65 -19.57
C HIS A 250 -9.65 8.69 -20.51
N GLY A 251 -8.89 9.46 -21.29
CA GLY A 251 -9.43 10.50 -22.17
C GLY A 251 -10.11 11.67 -21.44
N CYS A 252 -9.76 11.91 -20.17
CA CYS A 252 -10.42 12.91 -19.32
C CYS A 252 -9.41 13.64 -18.42
N THR A 253 -9.07 14.89 -18.79
CA THR A 253 -8.15 15.74 -18.01
C THR A 253 -8.75 16.21 -16.68
N GLN A 254 -10.06 16.46 -16.63
CA GLN A 254 -10.75 16.87 -15.41
C GLN A 254 -10.64 15.78 -14.33
N ARG A 255 -10.78 14.51 -14.72
CA ARG A 255 -10.59 13.37 -13.81
C ARG A 255 -9.17 13.33 -13.27
N ALA A 256 -8.16 13.64 -14.09
CA ALA A 256 -6.77 13.68 -13.64
C ALA A 256 -6.54 14.68 -12.49
N LYS A 257 -7.20 15.85 -12.54
CA LYS A 257 -7.16 16.83 -11.44
C LYS A 257 -7.82 16.27 -10.17
N GLN A 258 -9.00 15.67 -10.29
CA GLN A 258 -9.71 15.06 -9.17
C GLN A 258 -8.88 13.93 -8.52
N ASP A 259 -8.29 13.06 -9.32
CA ASP A 259 -7.40 11.99 -8.86
C ASP A 259 -6.19 12.55 -8.12
N LEU A 260 -5.64 13.67 -8.59
CA LEU A 260 -4.51 14.33 -7.95
C LEU A 260 -4.90 14.93 -6.58
N VAL A 261 -6.04 15.61 -6.49
CA VAL A 261 -6.59 16.12 -5.22
C VAL A 261 -6.81 14.97 -4.24
N GLN A 262 -7.45 13.89 -4.67
CA GLN A 262 -7.64 12.71 -3.83
C GLN A 262 -6.30 12.12 -3.33
N PHE A 263 -5.31 12.03 -4.20
CA PHE A 263 -3.97 11.55 -3.84
C PHE A 263 -3.30 12.47 -2.80
N MET A 264 -3.44 13.79 -2.92
CA MET A 264 -2.89 14.76 -1.98
C MET A 264 -3.59 14.67 -0.61
N ASN A 265 -4.89 14.47 -0.59
CA ASN A 265 -5.65 14.24 0.65
C ASN A 265 -5.18 12.96 1.38
N GLU A 266 -4.99 11.86 0.65
CA GLU A 266 -4.44 10.62 1.21
C GLU A 266 -2.98 10.79 1.68
N ARG A 267 -2.19 11.61 0.98
CA ARG A 267 -0.85 11.97 1.42
C ARG A 267 -0.89 12.76 2.72
N TRP A 268 -1.73 13.79 2.79
CA TRP A 268 -1.88 14.64 3.97
C TRP A 268 -2.39 13.85 5.17
N LYS A 269 -3.39 13.00 5.00
CA LYS A 269 -3.89 12.09 6.04
C LYS A 269 -2.77 11.29 6.70
N GLY A 270 -1.79 10.82 5.91
CA GLY A 270 -0.63 10.09 6.44
C GLY A 270 0.46 10.99 7.02
N MET A 271 0.59 12.23 6.59
CA MET A 271 1.60 13.17 7.08
C MET A 271 1.16 13.92 8.34
N PHE A 272 -0.14 14.20 8.48
CA PHE A 272 -0.69 14.96 9.60
C PHE A 272 -0.21 14.48 10.98
N PRO A 273 -0.28 13.16 11.32
CA PRO A 273 0.14 12.68 12.63
C PRO A 273 1.65 12.75 12.88
N VAL A 274 2.44 13.11 11.87
CA VAL A 274 3.91 13.23 11.93
C VAL A 274 4.39 14.62 11.47
N ALA A 275 3.47 15.58 11.38
CA ALA A 275 3.72 16.93 10.86
C ALA A 275 4.49 17.82 11.85
N TRP A 276 5.76 17.48 12.09
CA TRP A 276 6.70 18.34 12.85
C TRP A 276 8.09 18.31 12.18
N GLY A 277 8.93 19.28 12.52
CA GLY A 277 10.30 19.37 12.03
C GLY A 277 10.40 19.33 10.51
N GLU A 278 11.24 18.47 9.99
CA GLU A 278 11.48 18.32 8.55
C GLU A 278 10.24 17.86 7.77
N THR A 279 9.37 17.05 8.40
CA THR A 279 8.14 16.57 7.76
C THR A 279 7.15 17.71 7.55
N MET A 280 7.01 18.63 8.50
CA MET A 280 6.16 19.81 8.35
C MET A 280 6.69 20.73 7.24
N ARG A 281 8.00 20.97 7.20
CA ARG A 281 8.64 21.77 6.16
C ARG A 281 8.40 21.20 4.76
N GLU A 282 8.49 19.90 4.64
CA GLU A 282 8.21 19.18 3.39
C GLU A 282 6.74 19.25 2.98
N ALA A 283 5.84 19.17 3.96
CA ALA A 283 4.40 19.31 3.70
C ALA A 283 4.05 20.71 3.20
N GLU A 284 4.60 21.74 3.82
CA GLU A 284 4.43 23.13 3.42
C GLU A 284 4.96 23.39 2.01
N PHE A 285 6.18 22.93 1.72
CA PHE A 285 6.79 23.03 0.41
C PHE A 285 5.96 22.35 -0.69
N THR A 286 5.47 21.15 -0.42
CA THR A 286 4.61 20.42 -1.37
C THR A 286 3.27 21.12 -1.56
N SER A 287 2.66 21.63 -0.49
CA SER A 287 1.42 22.39 -0.58
C SER A 287 1.61 23.59 -1.52
N TRP A 288 2.69 24.34 -1.35
CA TRP A 288 3.00 25.48 -2.19
C TRP A 288 3.20 25.10 -3.67
N ILE A 289 3.89 24.00 -3.97
CA ILE A 289 4.06 23.52 -5.35
C ILE A 289 2.69 23.22 -5.98
N TYR A 290 1.81 22.54 -5.27
CA TYR A 290 0.53 22.10 -5.82
C TYR A 290 -0.49 23.24 -5.89
N SER A 291 -0.59 24.10 -4.88
CA SER A 291 -1.54 25.22 -4.90
C SER A 291 -1.06 26.36 -5.81
N GLU A 292 0.16 26.84 -5.60
CA GLU A 292 0.62 28.05 -6.27
C GLU A 292 1.21 27.80 -7.68
N CYS A 293 2.06 26.75 -7.82
CA CYS A 293 2.69 26.50 -9.12
C CYS A 293 1.79 25.71 -10.08
N LEU A 294 0.94 24.82 -9.58
CA LEU A 294 0.08 23.95 -10.39
C LEU A 294 -1.39 24.37 -10.38
N GLY A 295 -1.79 25.35 -9.57
CA GLY A 295 -3.14 25.88 -9.49
C GLY A 295 -4.19 24.84 -9.06
N ILE A 296 -3.83 23.91 -8.19
CA ILE A 296 -4.74 22.83 -7.75
C ILE A 296 -5.58 23.26 -6.54
N GLY A 297 -5.71 24.49 -6.25
CA GLY A 297 -6.56 25.01 -5.17
C GLY A 297 -7.63 25.97 -5.67
N ASP A 298 -7.48 26.49 -6.87
CA ASP A 298 -8.23 27.64 -7.35
C ASP A 298 -9.63 27.32 -7.95
N GLU A 299 -10.06 26.07 -7.96
CA GLU A 299 -11.36 25.66 -8.55
C GLU A 299 -12.47 25.43 -7.50
N ALA A 300 -12.42 26.09 -6.36
CA ALA A 300 -13.46 25.98 -5.33
C ALA A 300 -14.64 26.97 -5.56
N GLU A 301 -14.85 27.49 -6.78
CA GLU A 301 -15.99 28.38 -7.06
C GLU A 301 -17.28 27.67 -7.44
N ASP A 302 -17.33 26.34 -7.54
CA ASP A 302 -18.58 25.62 -7.82
C ASP A 302 -19.24 24.96 -6.61
N GLY A 303 -18.96 25.42 -5.40
CA GLY A 303 -19.76 25.12 -4.22
C GLY A 303 -19.46 23.79 -3.52
N THR A 304 -18.41 23.04 -3.92
CA THR A 304 -17.93 21.84 -3.24
C THR A 304 -16.50 22.02 -2.77
N THR A 305 -16.25 22.93 -1.86
CA THR A 305 -14.97 23.01 -1.15
C THR A 305 -14.84 21.79 -0.22
N PRO A 306 -13.78 20.98 -0.35
CA PRO A 306 -13.34 20.20 0.80
C PRO A 306 -12.97 21.22 1.88
N GLU A 307 -13.58 21.11 3.06
CA GLU A 307 -13.21 21.94 4.20
C GLU A 307 -11.69 21.88 4.38
N THR A 308 -11.03 23.01 4.14
CA THR A 308 -9.64 23.20 4.53
C THR A 308 -9.59 22.95 6.02
N PRO A 309 -8.77 22.04 6.55
CA PRO A 309 -8.70 21.84 7.98
C PRO A 309 -8.25 23.14 8.61
N VAL A 310 -9.17 23.82 9.29
CA VAL A 310 -8.89 24.98 10.13
C VAL A 310 -8.10 24.44 11.32
N PHE A 311 -6.87 24.90 11.43
CA PHE A 311 -6.06 24.62 12.61
C PHE A 311 -6.64 25.40 13.79
N GLU A 312 -7.41 24.74 14.68
CA GLU A 312 -7.60 25.16 16.05
C GLU A 312 -6.69 24.35 16.98
#